data_31aa72400778dbd928e3231e79d20da3
#
_entry.id   31aa72400778dbd928e3231e79d20da3
#
_cell.length_a   1.000
_cell.length_b   1.000
_cell.length_c   1.000
_cell.angle_alpha   90.00
_cell.angle_beta   90.00
_cell.angle_gamma   90.00
#
_symmetry.space_group_name_H-M   'P 1'
#
loop_
_entity.id
_entity.type
_entity.pdbx_description
1 polymer ?
#
loop_
_entity_poly.entity_id
_entity_poly.type
_entity_poly.pdbx_seq_one_letter_code
_entity_poly.pdbx_strand_id
1 'polypeptide(L)'
;AVFSAAAAGIWQLNSTPVQALKPLELDPSVVAAFSSSPQAVAIQAIPSSEPEPSSQEPLPEEASSEPAQSASGQSESAQTPGALEEQPRVTSAYFDDAVFIGDSITTGIKLYDVMSNTTVLASTGIGLENILSKPAIKYGEETLTAMQALAKTGARKVYIMLGANSILGDHDTMVGLYGNLIDEVRRNAPDSIIYVQSVLPINEEIFHVKYNPNTDNSDIMDFNTKLAALAAEKQVYYLDVGSVFRDETGGMPADYTPDGMHINSAQYIMWFDYLKTHAIAAE
;
A
#
# COMPACT_ATOMS: atom_id res chain seq x y z
N ALA A 1 13.84 50.34 50.74
CA ALA A 1 13.06 49.70 49.76
C ALA A 1 13.88 49.55 48.46
N VAL A 2 14.39 48.36 48.21
CA VAL A 2 15.17 48.07 47.02
C VAL A 2 14.27 47.14 46.12
N PHE A 3 13.84 47.66 45.03
CA PHE A 3 13.14 46.84 44.00
C PHE A 3 14.17 46.17 43.10
N SER A 4 14.21 44.84 43.10
CA SER A 4 15.00 44.03 42.21
C SER A 4 14.14 43.71 40.96
N ALA A 5 14.54 44.21 39.80
CA ALA A 5 13.91 43.88 38.52
C ALA A 5 14.50 42.57 37.98
N ALA A 6 13.68 41.55 37.88
CA ALA A 6 14.04 40.31 37.17
C ALA A 6 13.86 40.52 35.66
N ALA A 7 14.94 40.39 34.91
CA ALA A 7 14.94 40.42 33.47
C ALA A 7 14.38 39.08 32.91
N ALA A 8 13.24 39.14 32.26
CA ALA A 8 12.70 38.04 31.46
C ALA A 8 13.47 37.97 30.15
N GLY A 9 14.31 36.94 29.98
CA GLY A 9 14.96 36.62 28.73
C GLY A 9 13.95 36.04 27.76
N ILE A 10 13.64 36.80 26.71
CA ILE A 10 12.85 36.32 25.58
C ILE A 10 13.77 35.47 24.69
N TRP A 11 13.57 34.16 24.70
CA TRP A 11 14.16 33.27 23.71
C TRP A 11 13.38 33.46 22.42
N GLN A 12 13.93 34.21 21.47
CA GLN A 12 13.48 34.17 20.08
C GLN A 12 13.97 32.84 19.48
N LEU A 13 13.05 31.92 19.37
CA LEU A 13 13.23 30.75 18.49
C LEU A 13 13.24 31.27 17.04
N ASN A 14 14.42 31.24 16.43
CA ASN A 14 14.60 31.45 15.00
C ASN A 14 14.00 30.23 14.30
N SER A 15 12.68 30.23 14.11
CA SER A 15 12.03 29.28 13.21
C SER A 15 12.32 29.73 11.78
N THR A 16 13.32 29.11 11.18
CA THR A 16 13.44 29.09 9.73
C THR A 16 12.14 28.50 9.18
N PRO A 17 11.40 29.15 8.28
CA PRO A 17 10.21 28.53 7.72
C PRO A 17 10.67 27.28 6.95
N VAL A 18 10.20 26.13 7.38
CA VAL A 18 10.30 24.88 6.60
C VAL A 18 9.62 25.22 5.27
N GLN A 19 10.41 25.28 4.22
CA GLN A 19 9.91 25.50 2.87
C GLN A 19 8.99 24.32 2.57
N ALA A 20 7.68 24.57 2.53
CA ALA A 20 6.70 23.55 2.18
C ALA A 20 7.11 22.97 0.83
N LEU A 21 7.47 21.69 0.81
CA LEU A 21 7.76 20.96 -0.42
C LEU A 21 6.52 21.12 -1.30
N LYS A 22 6.73 21.52 -2.56
CA LYS A 22 5.65 21.51 -3.55
C LYS A 22 5.06 20.11 -3.58
N PRO A 23 3.73 19.98 -3.56
CA PRO A 23 3.09 18.70 -3.81
C PRO A 23 3.67 18.10 -5.08
N LEU A 24 3.94 16.81 -5.09
CA LEU A 24 4.38 16.10 -6.29
C LEU A 24 3.28 16.29 -7.35
N GLU A 25 3.50 17.20 -8.30
CA GLU A 25 2.59 17.36 -9.43
C GLU A 25 2.88 16.20 -10.39
N LEU A 26 1.95 15.26 -10.47
CA LEU A 26 2.01 14.19 -11.46
C LEU A 26 2.05 14.81 -12.85
N ASP A 27 2.98 14.32 -13.69
CA ASP A 27 3.04 14.68 -15.10
C ASP A 27 1.65 14.46 -15.74
N PRO A 28 1.08 15.44 -16.45
CA PRO A 28 -0.21 15.29 -17.13
C PRO A 28 -0.28 14.09 -18.07
N SER A 29 0.86 13.62 -18.60
CA SER A 29 0.95 12.40 -19.41
C SER A 29 0.71 11.12 -18.57
N VAL A 30 1.09 11.13 -17.29
CA VAL A 30 0.80 10.03 -16.34
C VAL A 30 -0.69 10.02 -16.02
N VAL A 31 -1.29 11.19 -15.77
CA VAL A 31 -2.73 11.31 -15.56
C VAL A 31 -3.51 10.90 -16.83
N ALA A 32 -3.01 11.21 -18.02
CA ALA A 32 -3.61 10.76 -19.28
C ALA A 32 -3.44 9.24 -19.49
N ALA A 33 -2.33 8.66 -19.09
CA ALA A 33 -2.13 7.19 -19.11
C ALA A 33 -3.10 6.47 -18.16
N PHE A 34 -3.42 7.09 -17.01
CA PHE A 34 -4.46 6.60 -16.10
C PHE A 34 -5.89 6.79 -16.63
N SER A 35 -6.09 7.68 -17.60
CA SER A 35 -7.42 7.99 -18.17
C SER A 35 -7.74 7.23 -19.46
N SER A 36 -6.76 6.59 -20.10
CA SER A 36 -6.97 5.77 -21.30
C SER A 36 -7.30 4.32 -20.91
N SER A 37 -8.58 4.03 -20.70
CA SER A 37 -9.05 2.63 -20.62
C SER A 37 -8.59 1.85 -21.84
N PRO A 38 -8.02 0.65 -21.68
CA PRO A 38 -7.88 -0.26 -22.81
C PRO A 38 -9.27 -0.66 -23.28
N GLN A 39 -9.58 -0.38 -24.54
CA GLN A 39 -10.77 -0.92 -25.19
C GLN A 39 -10.76 -2.43 -25.04
N ALA A 40 -11.90 -2.98 -24.59
CA ALA A 40 -12.14 -4.40 -24.52
C ALA A 40 -11.81 -5.04 -25.87
N VAL A 41 -10.75 -5.83 -25.94
CA VAL A 41 -10.46 -6.71 -27.06
C VAL A 41 -11.50 -7.81 -27.01
N ALA A 42 -12.46 -7.76 -27.93
CA ALA A 42 -13.44 -8.81 -28.10
C ALA A 42 -12.69 -10.11 -28.46
N ILE A 43 -12.71 -11.07 -27.55
CA ILE A 43 -12.23 -12.43 -27.80
C ILE A 43 -13.28 -13.07 -28.72
N GLN A 44 -12.93 -13.21 -30.00
CA GLN A 44 -13.70 -14.01 -30.93
C GLN A 44 -13.64 -15.48 -30.50
N ALA A 45 -14.81 -16.07 -30.29
CA ALA A 45 -14.97 -17.46 -29.97
C ALA A 45 -14.42 -18.34 -31.11
N ILE A 46 -13.51 -19.25 -30.78
CA ILE A 46 -13.05 -20.32 -31.64
C ILE A 46 -14.09 -21.44 -31.57
N PRO A 47 -14.58 -21.97 -32.69
CA PRO A 47 -15.59 -23.04 -32.67
C PRO A 47 -14.98 -24.33 -32.15
N SER A 48 -15.68 -24.96 -31.22
CA SER A 48 -15.46 -26.30 -30.69
C SER A 48 -15.60 -27.34 -31.79
N SER A 49 -14.58 -28.12 -32.06
CA SER A 49 -14.66 -29.39 -32.76
C SER A 49 -14.39 -30.53 -31.80
N GLU A 50 -15.43 -31.32 -31.51
CA GLU A 50 -15.34 -32.61 -30.84
C GLU A 50 -14.53 -33.58 -31.70
N PRO A 51 -13.79 -34.50 -31.09
CA PRO A 51 -13.56 -35.81 -31.66
C PRO A 51 -14.17 -36.92 -30.80
N GLU A 52 -14.87 -37.81 -31.47
CA GLU A 52 -15.42 -39.05 -30.96
C GLU A 52 -14.34 -40.09 -30.57
N PRO A 53 -14.68 -41.16 -29.82
CA PRO A 53 -13.76 -41.98 -29.03
C PRO A 53 -13.22 -43.17 -29.82
N SER A 54 -11.97 -43.57 -29.57
CA SER A 54 -11.43 -44.87 -30.01
C SER A 54 -10.62 -45.57 -28.90
N SER A 55 -11.22 -46.67 -28.48
CA SER A 55 -10.63 -47.98 -28.11
C SER A 55 -9.45 -48.11 -27.17
N GLN A 56 -9.71 -48.81 -26.10
CA GLN A 56 -8.85 -49.46 -25.11
C GLN A 56 -7.83 -50.45 -25.73
N GLU A 57 -6.65 -50.57 -25.09
CA GLU A 57 -6.11 -51.82 -24.54
C GLU A 57 -4.83 -51.58 -23.68
N PRO A 58 -4.36 -52.58 -22.85
CA PRO A 58 -4.10 -52.30 -21.44
C PRO A 58 -2.60 -52.37 -21.04
N LEU A 59 -2.39 -52.04 -19.76
CA LEU A 59 -1.18 -51.99 -18.90
C LEU A 59 -0.19 -53.15 -19.08
N PRO A 60 1.09 -52.90 -18.66
CA PRO A 60 1.59 -53.67 -17.52
C PRO A 60 2.12 -52.80 -16.33
N GLU A 61 1.92 -53.35 -15.18
CA GLU A 61 2.33 -53.01 -13.84
C GLU A 61 3.86 -53.05 -13.62
N GLU A 62 4.25 -52.35 -12.58
CA GLU A 62 5.44 -52.41 -11.72
C GLU A 62 6.61 -51.44 -12.06
N ALA A 63 6.77 -50.44 -11.17
CA ALA A 63 7.89 -50.39 -10.20
C ALA A 63 7.79 -49.13 -9.33
N SER A 64 7.75 -49.39 -8.04
CA SER A 64 7.95 -48.50 -6.92
C SER A 64 9.21 -47.61 -7.12
N SER A 65 9.02 -46.26 -7.03
CA SER A 65 10.09 -45.37 -6.66
C SER A 65 9.54 -44.14 -5.91
N GLU A 66 10.12 -43.92 -4.75
CA GLU A 66 9.85 -42.84 -3.80
C GLU A 66 9.73 -41.45 -4.43
N PRO A 67 8.88 -40.55 -3.88
CA PRO A 67 8.83 -39.18 -4.37
C PRO A 67 10.06 -38.43 -3.92
N ALA A 68 10.87 -38.01 -4.88
CA ALA A 68 11.90 -37.01 -4.68
C ALA A 68 11.23 -35.74 -4.19
N GLN A 69 11.59 -35.29 -2.98
CA GLN A 69 11.27 -33.96 -2.47
C GLN A 69 11.86 -32.92 -3.41
N SER A 70 11.01 -32.29 -4.19
CA SER A 70 11.30 -31.03 -4.85
C SER A 70 11.48 -29.99 -3.76
N ALA A 71 12.71 -29.68 -3.44
CA ALA A 71 13.07 -28.46 -2.72
C ALA A 71 12.75 -27.29 -3.64
N SER A 72 11.55 -26.71 -3.50
CA SER A 72 11.27 -25.37 -3.97
C SER A 72 12.10 -24.43 -3.11
N GLY A 73 13.22 -23.99 -3.64
CA GLY A 73 14.01 -22.89 -3.09
C GLY A 73 13.17 -21.62 -3.20
N GLN A 74 12.36 -21.35 -2.19
CA GLN A 74 11.83 -20.01 -1.96
C GLN A 74 13.03 -19.17 -1.51
N SER A 75 13.42 -18.19 -2.33
CA SER A 75 14.24 -17.08 -1.90
C SER A 75 13.47 -16.41 -0.75
N GLU A 76 13.94 -16.60 0.47
CA GLU A 76 13.47 -15.84 1.64
C GLU A 76 13.82 -14.37 1.40
N SER A 77 12.90 -13.62 0.80
CA SER A 77 12.99 -12.18 0.84
C SER A 77 12.87 -11.78 2.30
N ALA A 78 13.93 -11.17 2.86
CA ALA A 78 13.97 -10.78 4.26
C ALA A 78 12.79 -9.84 4.56
N GLN A 79 11.79 -10.35 5.27
CA GLN A 79 10.65 -9.55 5.71
C GLN A 79 11.07 -8.55 6.78
N THR A 80 10.41 -7.40 6.81
CA THR A 80 10.62 -6.41 7.86
C THR A 80 10.25 -7.00 9.22
N PRO A 81 11.14 -6.93 10.24
CA PRO A 81 10.85 -7.46 11.57
C PRO A 81 9.54 -6.87 12.13
N GLY A 82 8.68 -7.72 12.66
CA GLY A 82 7.36 -7.32 13.20
C GLY A 82 6.23 -7.30 12.18
N ALA A 83 6.48 -7.68 10.92
CA ALA A 83 5.42 -7.90 9.95
C ALA A 83 4.55 -9.11 10.34
N LEU A 84 3.26 -9.03 10.00
CA LEU A 84 2.34 -10.15 10.15
C LEU A 84 2.83 -11.31 9.28
N GLU A 85 3.01 -12.46 9.89
CA GLU A 85 3.38 -13.70 9.19
C GLU A 85 2.23 -14.20 8.32
N GLU A 86 2.55 -15.07 7.37
CA GLU A 86 1.57 -15.69 6.49
C GLU A 86 0.52 -16.49 7.30
N GLN A 87 -0.73 -16.28 6.96
CA GLN A 87 -1.91 -16.88 7.57
C GLN A 87 -2.63 -17.76 6.54
N PRO A 88 -3.56 -18.64 6.96
CA PRO A 88 -4.43 -19.33 6.02
C PRO A 88 -5.13 -18.36 5.09
N ARG A 89 -5.04 -18.65 3.78
CA ARG A 89 -5.56 -17.78 2.72
C ARG A 89 -7.06 -17.54 2.86
N VAL A 90 -7.46 -16.27 2.88
CA VAL A 90 -8.87 -15.86 2.87
C VAL A 90 -9.37 -15.67 1.43
N THR A 91 -10.70 -15.68 1.26
CA THR A 91 -11.35 -15.37 -0.01
C THR A 91 -11.52 -13.87 -0.21
N SER A 92 -11.90 -13.44 -1.43
CA SER A 92 -12.18 -12.02 -1.69
C SER A 92 -13.31 -11.46 -0.83
N ALA A 93 -14.27 -12.29 -0.41
CA ALA A 93 -15.36 -11.87 0.49
C ALA A 93 -14.89 -11.36 1.86
N TYR A 94 -13.67 -11.73 2.28
CA TYR A 94 -13.06 -11.16 3.48
C TYR A 94 -12.95 -9.63 3.44
N PHE A 95 -12.86 -9.06 2.24
CA PHE A 95 -12.67 -7.63 2.02
C PHE A 95 -13.97 -6.84 1.80
N ASP A 96 -15.15 -7.47 1.89
CA ASP A 96 -16.46 -6.81 1.64
C ASP A 96 -16.72 -5.60 2.57
N ASP A 97 -16.19 -5.64 3.77
CA ASP A 97 -16.29 -4.60 4.80
C ASP A 97 -14.93 -3.89 5.03
N ALA A 98 -14.01 -4.01 4.07
CA ALA A 98 -12.71 -3.38 4.14
C ALA A 98 -12.72 -1.98 3.53
N VAL A 99 -11.95 -1.09 4.17
CA VAL A 99 -11.67 0.26 3.70
C VAL A 99 -10.18 0.42 3.49
N PHE A 100 -9.79 0.94 2.33
CA PHE A 100 -8.41 1.28 1.99
C PHE A 100 -8.23 2.80 2.04
N ILE A 101 -7.33 3.27 2.92
CA ILE A 101 -6.98 4.68 3.07
C ILE A 101 -5.58 4.89 2.51
N GLY A 102 -5.42 5.88 1.62
CA GLY A 102 -4.10 6.14 1.04
C GLY A 102 -4.07 7.24 0.00
N ASP A 103 -2.99 7.23 -0.76
CA ASP A 103 -2.65 8.21 -1.80
C ASP A 103 -2.95 7.70 -3.23
N SER A 104 -2.15 8.15 -4.20
CA SER A 104 -2.29 7.78 -5.62
C SER A 104 -2.14 6.28 -5.88
N ILE A 105 -1.27 5.59 -5.13
CA ILE A 105 -1.11 4.13 -5.25
C ILE A 105 -2.41 3.46 -4.83
N THR A 106 -2.99 3.86 -3.73
CA THR A 106 -4.26 3.32 -3.24
C THR A 106 -5.44 3.65 -4.17
N THR A 107 -5.42 4.80 -4.87
CA THR A 107 -6.48 5.13 -5.87
C THR A 107 -6.52 4.13 -7.02
N GLY A 108 -5.39 3.49 -7.34
CA GLY A 108 -5.30 2.49 -8.39
C GLY A 108 -6.17 1.26 -8.16
N ILE A 109 -6.49 0.91 -6.90
CA ILE A 109 -7.43 -0.18 -6.58
C ILE A 109 -8.76 0.03 -7.30
N LYS A 110 -9.29 1.26 -7.23
CA LYS A 110 -10.53 1.63 -7.89
C LYS A 110 -10.35 1.82 -9.40
N LEU A 111 -9.22 2.41 -9.81
CA LEU A 111 -8.94 2.70 -11.22
C LEU A 111 -8.85 1.43 -12.06
N TYR A 112 -8.21 0.38 -11.53
CA TYR A 112 -8.03 -0.89 -12.21
C TYR A 112 -9.12 -1.93 -11.89
N ASP A 113 -10.13 -1.52 -11.12
CA ASP A 113 -11.26 -2.38 -10.71
C ASP A 113 -10.80 -3.70 -10.04
N VAL A 114 -9.73 -3.62 -9.26
CA VAL A 114 -9.22 -4.75 -8.49
C VAL A 114 -9.88 -4.74 -7.12
N MET A 115 -10.47 -5.86 -6.70
CA MET A 115 -11.23 -5.94 -5.44
C MET A 115 -12.34 -4.87 -5.34
N SER A 116 -13.20 -4.81 -6.35
CA SER A 116 -14.31 -3.85 -6.47
C SER A 116 -15.34 -3.91 -5.33
N ASN A 117 -15.30 -4.96 -4.51
CA ASN A 117 -16.09 -5.13 -3.29
C ASN A 117 -15.53 -4.36 -2.08
N THR A 118 -14.44 -3.61 -2.23
CA THR A 118 -13.86 -2.80 -1.13
C THR A 118 -14.23 -1.33 -1.25
N THR A 119 -14.10 -0.59 -0.15
CA THR A 119 -14.22 0.87 -0.16
C THR A 119 -12.84 1.53 -0.21
N VAL A 120 -12.63 2.44 -1.16
CA VAL A 120 -11.36 3.16 -1.32
C VAL A 120 -11.56 4.63 -0.93
N LEU A 121 -10.86 5.06 0.12
CA LEU A 121 -10.82 6.44 0.64
C LEU A 121 -9.43 7.01 0.38
N ALA A 122 -9.13 7.28 -0.88
CA ALA A 122 -7.81 7.73 -1.31
C ALA A 122 -7.91 8.93 -2.25
N SER A 123 -6.80 9.69 -2.34
CA SER A 123 -6.69 10.83 -3.24
C SER A 123 -5.25 11.01 -3.70
N THR A 124 -5.06 11.29 -4.99
CA THR A 124 -3.75 11.58 -5.57
C THR A 124 -3.08 12.76 -4.87
N GLY A 125 -1.81 12.60 -4.51
CA GLY A 125 -0.99 13.64 -3.88
C GLY A 125 -1.36 13.97 -2.43
N ILE A 126 -2.22 13.18 -1.78
CA ILE A 126 -2.45 13.32 -0.34
C ILE A 126 -1.29 12.71 0.44
N GLY A 127 -0.85 13.37 1.49
CA GLY A 127 0.23 12.92 2.37
C GLY A 127 -0.20 12.89 3.83
N LEU A 128 0.71 12.46 4.70
CA LEU A 128 0.48 12.38 6.15
C LEU A 128 0.11 13.73 6.77
N GLU A 129 0.67 14.82 6.23
CA GLU A 129 0.47 16.18 6.74
C GLU A 129 -0.97 16.68 6.55
N ASN A 130 -1.71 16.10 5.60
CA ASN A 130 -3.01 16.64 5.21
C ASN A 130 -4.14 15.63 5.13
N ILE A 131 -3.89 14.32 5.26
CA ILE A 131 -4.92 13.28 5.21
C ILE A 131 -6.06 13.49 6.20
N LEU A 132 -5.79 14.01 7.38
CA LEU A 132 -6.78 14.27 8.42
C LEU A 132 -7.58 15.54 8.22
N SER A 133 -6.99 16.54 7.54
CA SER A 133 -7.56 17.90 7.48
C SER A 133 -8.13 18.28 6.11
N LYS A 134 -7.56 17.75 5.01
CA LYS A 134 -7.93 18.13 3.65
C LYS A 134 -9.16 17.37 3.17
N PRO A 135 -10.26 18.07 2.77
CA PRO A 135 -11.39 17.42 2.12
C PRO A 135 -11.02 17.06 0.67
N ALA A 136 -10.51 15.85 0.47
CA ALA A 136 -10.03 15.37 -0.82
C ALA A 136 -10.63 14.01 -1.23
N ILE A 137 -11.36 13.36 -0.33
CA ILE A 137 -11.93 12.04 -0.54
C ILE A 137 -13.33 12.18 -1.16
N LYS A 138 -13.51 11.60 -2.34
CA LYS A 138 -14.83 11.49 -2.97
C LYS A 138 -15.60 10.31 -2.38
N TYR A 139 -16.72 10.59 -1.70
CA TYR A 139 -17.61 9.59 -1.13
C TYR A 139 -19.05 9.91 -1.52
N GLY A 140 -19.60 9.16 -2.47
CA GLY A 140 -20.83 9.54 -3.16
C GLY A 140 -20.66 10.88 -3.87
N GLU A 141 -21.58 11.82 -3.62
CA GLU A 141 -21.54 13.17 -4.18
C GLU A 141 -20.72 14.17 -3.32
N GLU A 142 -20.30 13.75 -2.13
CA GLU A 142 -19.57 14.60 -1.18
C GLU A 142 -18.07 14.57 -1.43
N THR A 143 -17.40 15.65 -1.01
CA THR A 143 -15.94 15.70 -0.88
C THR A 143 -15.61 15.89 0.60
N LEU A 144 -15.03 14.90 1.22
CA LEU A 144 -14.86 14.78 2.67
C LEU A 144 -13.38 14.63 3.03
N THR A 145 -13.03 14.82 4.32
CA THR A 145 -11.77 14.30 4.84
C THR A 145 -11.82 12.77 4.92
N ALA A 146 -10.67 12.11 5.01
CA ALA A 146 -10.63 10.65 5.12
C ALA A 146 -11.44 10.14 6.33
N MET A 147 -11.35 10.81 7.46
CA MET A 147 -12.05 10.41 8.68
C MET A 147 -13.56 10.65 8.59
N GLN A 148 -14.00 11.74 7.98
CA GLN A 148 -15.43 11.98 7.73
C GLN A 148 -16.03 10.92 6.80
N ALA A 149 -15.27 10.50 5.79
CA ALA A 149 -15.70 9.42 4.90
C ALA A 149 -15.69 8.07 5.63
N LEU A 150 -14.63 7.75 6.39
CA LEU A 150 -14.51 6.51 7.16
C LEU A 150 -15.69 6.32 8.12
N ALA A 151 -16.09 7.35 8.84
CA ALA A 151 -17.23 7.30 9.77
C ALA A 151 -18.57 6.92 9.10
N LYS A 152 -18.67 7.03 7.77
CA LYS A 152 -19.87 6.67 7.00
C LYS A 152 -19.83 5.24 6.44
N THR A 153 -18.69 4.53 6.52
CA THR A 153 -18.52 3.24 5.83
C THR A 153 -18.96 2.02 6.63
N GLY A 154 -18.95 2.10 7.97
CA GLY A 154 -19.15 0.93 8.82
C GLY A 154 -18.02 -0.10 8.72
N ALA A 155 -16.80 0.35 8.41
CA ALA A 155 -15.64 -0.50 8.20
C ALA A 155 -15.36 -1.45 9.38
N ARG A 156 -15.13 -2.72 9.06
CA ARG A 156 -14.63 -3.73 10.01
C ARG A 156 -13.15 -3.99 9.84
N LYS A 157 -12.57 -3.57 8.71
CA LYS A 157 -11.15 -3.65 8.41
C LYS A 157 -10.71 -2.36 7.76
N VAL A 158 -9.60 -1.78 8.23
CA VAL A 158 -9.02 -0.56 7.67
C VAL A 158 -7.57 -0.82 7.30
N TYR A 159 -7.27 -0.70 6.02
CA TYR A 159 -5.93 -0.82 5.44
C TYR A 159 -5.39 0.57 5.13
N ILE A 160 -4.22 0.92 5.67
CA ILE A 160 -3.61 2.24 5.49
C ILE A 160 -2.29 2.09 4.76
N MET A 161 -2.12 2.79 3.63
CA MET A 161 -0.85 2.94 2.92
C MET A 161 -0.61 4.40 2.60
N LEU A 162 0.32 5.03 3.31
CA LEU A 162 0.71 6.43 3.16
C LEU A 162 2.19 6.59 3.49
N GLY A 163 2.81 7.64 2.96
CA GLY A 163 4.20 7.99 3.24
C GLY A 163 5.01 8.27 2.00
N ALA A 164 4.68 7.65 0.86
CA ALA A 164 5.42 7.83 -0.39
C ALA A 164 5.57 9.30 -0.81
N ASN A 165 4.53 10.12 -0.62
CA ASN A 165 4.55 11.56 -0.94
C ASN A 165 5.35 12.41 0.06
N SER A 166 5.77 11.87 1.19
CA SER A 166 6.46 12.58 2.27
C SER A 166 7.83 11.99 2.57
N ILE A 167 8.29 11.00 1.81
CA ILE A 167 9.44 10.12 2.14
C ILE A 167 10.77 10.86 2.38
N LEU A 168 10.95 12.05 1.79
CA LEU A 168 12.10 12.93 2.03
C LEU A 168 11.96 13.80 3.29
N GLY A 169 10.84 13.70 3.99
CA GLY A 169 10.62 14.40 5.25
C GLY A 169 11.43 13.80 6.41
N ASP A 170 11.31 14.43 7.55
CA ASP A 170 11.82 13.86 8.80
C ASP A 170 10.97 12.64 9.19
N HIS A 171 11.56 11.46 9.21
CA HIS A 171 10.85 10.20 9.44
C HIS A 171 10.24 10.11 10.85
N ASP A 172 10.83 10.72 11.86
CA ASP A 172 10.26 10.72 13.21
C ASP A 172 8.98 11.58 13.26
N THR A 173 8.99 12.70 12.55
CA THR A 173 7.78 13.53 12.34
C THR A 173 6.72 12.76 11.58
N MET A 174 7.09 12.06 10.51
CA MET A 174 6.16 11.25 9.71
C MET A 174 5.52 10.13 10.55
N VAL A 175 6.32 9.43 11.36
CA VAL A 175 5.84 8.40 12.29
C VAL A 175 4.87 8.99 13.32
N GLY A 176 5.15 10.18 13.85
CA GLY A 176 4.23 10.89 14.73
C GLY A 176 2.88 11.21 14.07
N LEU A 177 2.91 11.69 12.82
CA LEU A 177 1.69 11.95 12.04
C LEU A 177 0.92 10.66 11.74
N TYR A 178 1.63 9.57 11.45
CA TYR A 178 1.01 8.26 11.22
C TYR A 178 0.36 7.71 12.50
N GLY A 179 1.00 7.89 13.66
CA GLY A 179 0.43 7.56 14.95
C GLY A 179 -0.87 8.30 15.24
N ASN A 180 -0.95 9.59 14.91
CA ASN A 180 -2.17 10.38 15.00
C ASN A 180 -3.25 9.85 14.04
N LEU A 181 -2.88 9.44 12.84
CA LEU A 181 -3.82 8.85 11.87
C LEU A 181 -4.42 7.55 12.39
N ILE A 182 -3.61 6.65 12.96
CA ILE A 182 -4.09 5.41 13.58
C ILE A 182 -5.08 5.69 14.71
N ASP A 183 -4.79 6.67 15.56
CA ASP A 183 -5.67 7.05 16.67
C ASP A 183 -7.01 7.64 16.16
N GLU A 184 -6.98 8.41 15.07
CA GLU A 184 -8.19 8.92 14.42
C GLU A 184 -9.00 7.80 13.75
N VAL A 185 -8.34 6.82 13.12
CA VAL A 185 -9.03 5.65 12.57
C VAL A 185 -9.75 4.89 13.68
N ARG A 186 -9.11 4.64 14.82
CA ARG A 186 -9.76 3.99 15.97
C ARG A 186 -10.97 4.74 16.48
N ARG A 187 -10.92 6.08 16.49
CA ARG A 187 -12.08 6.90 16.94
C ARG A 187 -13.25 6.81 15.97
N ASN A 188 -12.99 6.71 14.68
CA ASN A 188 -14.04 6.72 13.64
C ASN A 188 -14.48 5.32 13.21
N ALA A 189 -13.72 4.28 13.51
CA ALA A 189 -14.03 2.88 13.26
C ALA A 189 -13.52 1.99 14.43
N PRO A 190 -14.13 2.11 15.64
CA PRO A 190 -13.61 1.53 16.87
C PRO A 190 -13.56 -0.01 16.86
N ASP A 191 -14.45 -0.65 16.09
CA ASP A 191 -14.55 -2.10 16.00
C ASP A 191 -13.76 -2.69 14.83
N SER A 192 -12.92 -1.89 14.16
CA SER A 192 -12.17 -2.34 13.00
C SER A 192 -10.81 -2.93 13.37
N ILE A 193 -10.41 -3.93 12.62
CA ILE A 193 -9.02 -4.39 12.55
C ILE A 193 -8.25 -3.38 11.70
N ILE A 194 -7.15 -2.84 12.24
CA ILE A 194 -6.33 -1.86 11.53
C ILE A 194 -5.06 -2.54 11.01
N TYR A 195 -4.82 -2.39 9.71
CA TYR A 195 -3.62 -2.84 9.02
C TYR A 195 -2.84 -1.65 8.49
N VAL A 196 -1.60 -1.52 8.91
CA VAL A 196 -0.63 -0.55 8.40
C VAL A 196 0.23 -1.25 7.36
N GLN A 197 0.22 -0.78 6.14
CA GLN A 197 0.98 -1.34 5.04
C GLN A 197 2.28 -0.58 4.82
N SER A 198 3.35 -1.29 4.48
CA SER A 198 4.61 -0.67 4.09
C SER A 198 4.43 0.25 2.88
N VAL A 199 5.24 1.30 2.78
CA VAL A 199 5.46 2.02 1.52
C VAL A 199 6.17 1.07 0.55
N LEU A 200 5.75 1.10 -0.71
CA LEU A 200 6.34 0.26 -1.76
C LEU A 200 7.76 0.72 -2.11
N PRO A 201 8.63 -0.18 -2.55
CA PRO A 201 9.92 0.22 -3.11
C PRO A 201 9.72 1.06 -4.39
N ILE A 202 10.75 1.79 -4.80
CA ILE A 202 10.80 2.49 -6.08
C ILE A 202 11.76 1.80 -7.04
N ASN A 203 11.58 2.00 -8.34
CA ASN A 203 12.63 1.80 -9.30
C ASN A 203 13.46 3.09 -9.36
N GLU A 204 14.63 3.09 -8.72
CA GLU A 204 15.44 4.31 -8.53
C GLU A 204 15.84 4.94 -9.85
N GLU A 205 16.25 4.15 -10.85
CA GLU A 205 16.68 4.65 -12.14
C GLU A 205 15.58 5.49 -12.83
N ILE A 206 14.35 4.96 -12.87
CA ILE A 206 13.21 5.63 -13.47
C ILE A 206 12.73 6.79 -12.60
N PHE A 207 12.65 6.57 -11.29
CA PHE A 207 12.14 7.55 -10.32
C PHE A 207 13.02 8.80 -10.25
N HIS A 208 14.34 8.65 -10.22
CA HIS A 208 15.29 9.76 -10.17
C HIS A 208 15.18 10.68 -11.37
N VAL A 209 14.92 10.13 -12.55
CA VAL A 209 14.71 10.93 -13.77
C VAL A 209 13.40 11.68 -13.74
N LYS A 210 12.33 11.05 -13.23
CA LYS A 210 10.97 11.62 -13.31
C LYS A 210 10.61 12.54 -12.15
N TYR A 211 11.10 12.25 -10.95
CA TYR A 211 10.66 12.90 -9.73
C TYR A 211 11.80 13.53 -8.94
N ASN A 212 12.62 12.74 -8.27
CA ASN A 212 13.61 13.23 -7.32
C ASN A 212 14.84 12.33 -7.23
N PRO A 213 16.05 12.84 -7.56
CA PRO A 213 17.29 12.06 -7.51
C PRO A 213 17.80 11.80 -6.08
N ASN A 214 17.15 12.34 -5.05
CA ASN A 214 17.61 12.23 -3.65
C ASN A 214 16.79 11.24 -2.83
N THR A 215 15.86 10.51 -3.44
CA THR A 215 15.08 9.48 -2.74
C THR A 215 15.58 8.11 -3.15
N ASP A 216 16.03 7.33 -2.20
CA ASP A 216 16.51 5.97 -2.41
C ASP A 216 15.62 4.96 -1.68
N ASN A 217 15.74 3.68 -2.05
CA ASN A 217 15.03 2.61 -1.33
C ASN A 217 15.49 2.47 0.12
N SER A 218 16.68 2.95 0.47
CA SER A 218 17.15 2.99 1.86
C SER A 218 16.30 3.91 2.74
N ASP A 219 15.81 5.05 2.21
CA ASP A 219 14.90 5.95 2.93
C ASP A 219 13.55 5.26 3.18
N ILE A 220 13.06 4.57 2.15
CA ILE A 220 11.80 3.80 2.24
C ILE A 220 11.92 2.68 3.28
N MET A 221 13.04 1.96 3.29
CA MET A 221 13.29 0.89 4.26
C MET A 221 13.41 1.41 5.69
N ASP A 222 14.09 2.55 5.92
CA ASP A 222 14.18 3.18 7.24
C ASP A 222 12.78 3.59 7.73
N PHE A 223 12.00 4.26 6.90
CA PHE A 223 10.63 4.63 7.25
C PHE A 223 9.76 3.42 7.54
N ASN A 224 9.81 2.37 6.70
CA ASN A 224 9.05 1.15 6.90
C ASN A 224 9.43 0.42 8.20
N THR A 225 10.72 0.43 8.57
CA THR A 225 11.18 -0.14 9.85
C THR A 225 10.58 0.62 11.04
N LYS A 226 10.59 1.95 11.00
CA LYS A 226 9.97 2.79 12.02
C LYS A 226 8.44 2.61 12.06
N LEU A 227 7.82 2.43 10.90
CA LEU A 227 6.38 2.21 10.78
C LEU A 227 5.96 0.85 11.38
N ALA A 228 6.77 -0.20 11.19
CA ALA A 228 6.55 -1.49 11.84
C ALA A 228 6.64 -1.39 13.36
N ALA A 229 7.63 -0.65 13.89
CA ALA A 229 7.76 -0.39 15.32
C ALA A 229 6.55 0.39 15.88
N LEU A 230 6.08 1.41 15.17
CA LEU A 230 4.87 2.15 15.52
C LEU A 230 3.63 1.25 15.53
N ALA A 231 3.48 0.38 14.54
CA ALA A 231 2.34 -0.54 14.48
C ALA A 231 2.31 -1.46 15.71
N ALA A 232 3.47 -1.98 16.12
CA ALA A 232 3.59 -2.79 17.35
C ALA A 232 3.25 -1.96 18.60
N GLU A 233 3.74 -0.73 18.73
CA GLU A 233 3.41 0.20 19.83
C GLU A 233 1.90 0.47 19.90
N LYS A 234 1.32 0.75 18.74
CA LYS A 234 -0.12 1.05 18.62
C LYS A 234 -1.00 -0.20 18.67
N GLN A 235 -0.43 -1.41 18.77
CA GLN A 235 -1.16 -2.67 18.76
C GLN A 235 -2.09 -2.79 17.53
N VAL A 236 -1.55 -2.54 16.34
CA VAL A 236 -2.16 -2.76 15.03
C VAL A 236 -1.25 -3.67 14.20
N TYR A 237 -1.78 -4.25 13.14
CA TYR A 237 -1.03 -5.18 12.31
C TYR A 237 -0.20 -4.43 11.26
N TYR A 238 1.07 -4.80 11.13
CA TYR A 238 1.93 -4.30 10.06
C TYR A 238 2.03 -5.35 8.94
N LEU A 239 1.86 -4.90 7.71
CA LEU A 239 1.94 -5.71 6.49
C LEU A 239 3.11 -5.23 5.63
N ASP A 240 4.13 -6.07 5.43
CA ASP A 240 5.25 -5.76 4.52
C ASP A 240 4.87 -6.01 3.05
N VAL A 241 3.88 -5.27 2.57
CA VAL A 241 3.42 -5.35 1.18
C VAL A 241 4.56 -5.08 0.20
N GLY A 242 5.50 -4.22 0.56
CA GLY A 242 6.68 -3.93 -0.27
C GLY A 242 7.53 -5.16 -0.58
N SER A 243 7.47 -6.21 0.25
CA SER A 243 8.27 -7.43 0.06
C SER A 243 7.99 -8.12 -1.28
N VAL A 244 6.74 -8.11 -1.77
CA VAL A 244 6.38 -8.74 -3.05
C VAL A 244 6.71 -7.87 -4.27
N PHE A 245 7.21 -6.66 -4.04
CA PHE A 245 7.61 -5.71 -5.09
C PHE A 245 9.11 -5.46 -5.14
N ARG A 246 9.90 -6.06 -4.23
CA ARG A 246 11.36 -5.94 -4.22
C ARG A 246 12.00 -7.06 -5.05
N ASP A 247 12.95 -6.69 -5.89
CA ASP A 247 13.88 -7.61 -6.51
C ASP A 247 15.09 -7.90 -5.58
N GLU A 248 16.09 -8.62 -6.10
CA GLU A 248 17.31 -8.97 -5.36
C GLU A 248 18.14 -7.74 -4.93
N THR A 249 17.93 -6.59 -5.56
CA THR A 249 18.58 -5.32 -5.19
C THR A 249 17.82 -4.53 -4.12
N GLY A 250 16.59 -4.96 -3.80
CA GLY A 250 15.68 -4.27 -2.89
C GLY A 250 14.82 -3.19 -3.58
N GLY A 251 15.00 -2.97 -4.87
CA GLY A 251 14.25 -2.02 -5.68
C GLY A 251 13.05 -2.65 -6.39
N MET A 252 12.19 -1.80 -6.96
CA MET A 252 11.07 -2.26 -7.79
C MET A 252 11.57 -2.60 -9.20
N PRO A 253 11.24 -3.78 -9.76
CA PRO A 253 11.54 -4.10 -11.16
C PRO A 253 10.96 -3.07 -12.12
N ALA A 254 11.70 -2.73 -13.19
CA ALA A 254 11.29 -1.70 -14.15
C ALA A 254 9.99 -2.03 -14.90
N ASP A 255 9.68 -3.30 -15.09
CA ASP A 255 8.45 -3.77 -15.74
C ASP A 255 7.22 -3.73 -14.81
N TYR A 256 7.40 -3.51 -13.50
CA TYR A 256 6.30 -3.35 -12.54
C TYR A 256 5.75 -1.93 -12.50
N THR A 257 6.48 -0.96 -13.05
CA THR A 257 6.17 0.46 -12.88
C THR A 257 6.28 1.26 -14.18
N PRO A 258 5.35 2.20 -14.44
CA PRO A 258 5.46 3.10 -15.59
C PRO A 258 6.34 4.32 -15.32
N ASP A 259 6.64 4.62 -14.07
CA ASP A 259 7.29 5.87 -13.66
C ASP A 259 8.26 5.75 -12.47
N GLY A 260 8.48 4.55 -11.99
CA GLY A 260 9.39 4.27 -10.87
C GLY A 260 8.70 4.22 -9.49
N MET A 261 7.45 4.66 -9.36
CA MET A 261 6.71 4.73 -8.09
C MET A 261 5.36 4.01 -8.15
N HIS A 262 4.54 4.34 -9.15
CA HIS A 262 3.24 3.72 -9.34
C HIS A 262 3.39 2.32 -9.92
N ILE A 263 2.45 1.45 -9.61
CA ILE A 263 2.48 0.06 -10.10
C ILE A 263 1.47 -0.16 -11.22
N ASN A 264 1.79 -1.06 -12.14
CA ASN A 264 0.92 -1.46 -13.23
C ASN A 264 -0.26 -2.30 -12.71
N SER A 265 -1.31 -2.46 -13.50
CA SER A 265 -2.54 -3.19 -13.12
C SER A 265 -2.28 -4.63 -12.65
N ALA A 266 -1.33 -5.34 -13.26
CA ALA A 266 -0.96 -6.70 -12.86
C ALA A 266 -0.43 -6.77 -11.42
N GLN A 267 0.30 -5.74 -10.98
CA GLN A 267 0.90 -5.66 -9.65
C GLN A 267 -0.15 -5.46 -8.55
N TYR A 268 -1.33 -4.89 -8.87
CA TYR A 268 -2.44 -4.84 -7.92
C TYR A 268 -2.98 -6.24 -7.59
N ILE A 269 -2.93 -7.17 -8.54
CA ILE A 269 -3.29 -8.58 -8.29
C ILE A 269 -2.29 -9.20 -7.30
N MET A 270 -0.99 -8.95 -7.46
CA MET A 270 0.05 -9.41 -6.54
C MET A 270 -0.16 -8.83 -5.13
N TRP A 271 -0.49 -7.53 -5.04
CA TRP A 271 -0.80 -6.87 -3.77
C TRP A 271 -1.96 -7.57 -3.04
N PHE A 272 -3.10 -7.75 -3.72
CA PHE A 272 -4.25 -8.41 -3.08
C PHE A 272 -4.01 -9.89 -2.82
N ASP A 273 -3.16 -10.54 -3.60
CA ASP A 273 -2.76 -11.93 -3.35
C ASP A 273 -1.98 -12.06 -2.05
N TYR A 274 -1.06 -11.12 -1.80
CA TYR A 274 -0.36 -10.96 -0.52
C TYR A 274 -1.35 -10.71 0.62
N LEU A 275 -2.29 -9.77 0.48
CA LEU A 275 -3.26 -9.45 1.52
C LEU A 275 -4.15 -10.66 1.88
N LYS A 276 -4.45 -11.53 0.91
CA LYS A 276 -5.25 -12.74 1.17
C LYS A 276 -4.54 -13.76 2.05
N THR A 277 -3.22 -13.75 2.10
CA THR A 277 -2.42 -14.64 2.95
C THR A 277 -1.92 -13.94 4.22
N HIS A 278 -2.18 -12.64 4.38
CA HIS A 278 -1.78 -11.85 5.55
C HIS A 278 -3.01 -11.16 6.17
N ALA A 279 -4.00 -11.97 6.50
CA ALA A 279 -5.30 -11.51 7.01
C ALA A 279 -5.62 -12.22 8.34
N ILE A 280 -6.08 -11.46 9.32
CA ILE A 280 -6.55 -12.01 10.60
C ILE A 280 -8.00 -12.46 10.43
N ALA A 281 -8.28 -13.72 10.70
CA ALA A 281 -9.66 -14.23 10.70
C ALA A 281 -10.51 -13.40 11.69
N ALA A 282 -11.66 -12.90 11.24
CA ALA A 282 -12.64 -12.32 12.16
C ALA A 282 -13.19 -13.45 13.04
N GLU A 283 -13.14 -13.26 14.35
CA GLU A 283 -13.79 -14.16 15.32
C GLU A 283 -15.32 -14.10 15.21
#